data_1667c4e0a10fe59edf6137315ea68826
#
_entry.id   1667c4e0a10fe59edf6137315ea68826
#
_cell.length_a   1.000
_cell.length_b   1.000
_cell.length_c   1.000
_cell.angle_alpha   90.00
_cell.angle_beta   90.00
_cell.angle_gamma   90.00
#
_symmetry.space_group_name_H-M   'P 1'
#
loop_
_entity.id
_entity.type
_entity.pdbx_description
1 polymer ?
#
loop_
_entity_poly.entity_id
_entity_poly.type
_entity_poly.pdbx_seq_one_letter_code
_entity_poly.pdbx_strand_id
1 'polypeptide(L)'
;MQLIKRIILFVYVVMLLVLAAATFIEYFHGTSAAACIYHHVFFIAGWGILALLTLWILYRLRMWKRMSVFLLHSSFVVILAGALITFLTGTTGDIHLRIGTSTFQFVEHETNLVQTLPFRVELDTFRVEHYPDTEIPSDYVSSVRCTSFADSSSIQTDISMNNVLDWQGYRLYQSSYDDDWGGSWLGVNYDPWGTTVTYLGYLILGISMMAFMFKKRNVVYILLLGITLLIAYLYQMNAQKSPLLPVLSSPLLGVHVSFIMVAYTLLGIISLNGVIGLFLSRKEEKLMAISRFLLYPAVVFLGIGIFVGAVWASISWGRYWAWDPKEVWALITFMVYGLAFHSKSFPSFSCPRFFHIYMIVAILTVVMTYLGVNHLLGGMHSYG
;
A
#
# COMPACT_ATOMS: atom_id res chain seq x y z
N MET A 1 -25.45 20.83 6.67
CA MET A 1 -25.14 19.58 5.99
C MET A 1 -24.55 19.78 4.58
N GLN A 2 -25.21 20.56 3.70
CA GLN A 2 -24.68 20.76 2.33
C GLN A 2 -23.32 21.46 2.31
N LEU A 3 -23.10 22.50 3.13
CA LEU A 3 -21.80 23.18 3.24
C LEU A 3 -20.68 22.21 3.64
N ILE A 4 -20.92 21.38 4.65
CA ILE A 4 -19.92 20.41 5.13
C ILE A 4 -19.58 19.38 4.04
N LYS A 5 -20.57 18.88 3.30
CA LYS A 5 -20.32 17.97 2.17
C LYS A 5 -19.45 18.63 1.09
N ARG A 6 -19.65 19.94 0.82
CA ARG A 6 -18.82 20.70 -0.12
C ARG A 6 -17.41 20.88 0.41
N ILE A 7 -17.24 21.17 1.71
CA ILE A 7 -15.91 21.27 2.34
C ILE A 7 -15.17 19.93 2.25
N ILE A 8 -15.83 18.82 2.59
CA ILE A 8 -15.23 17.49 2.48
C ILE A 8 -14.80 17.20 1.05
N LEU A 9 -15.67 17.45 0.07
CA LEU A 9 -15.34 17.23 -1.33
C LEU A 9 -14.17 18.10 -1.77
N PHE A 10 -14.15 19.37 -1.34
CA PHE A 10 -13.07 20.30 -1.66
C PHE A 10 -11.72 19.79 -1.08
N VAL A 11 -11.67 19.50 0.22
CA VAL A 11 -10.45 18.98 0.86
C VAL A 11 -10.02 17.65 0.22
N TYR A 12 -10.98 16.76 -0.07
CA TYR A 12 -10.74 15.49 -0.72
C TYR A 12 -10.09 15.66 -2.10
N VAL A 13 -10.63 16.55 -2.93
CA VAL A 13 -10.07 16.83 -4.26
C VAL A 13 -8.70 17.50 -4.16
N VAL A 14 -8.53 18.44 -3.23
CA VAL A 14 -7.20 19.05 -2.98
C VAL A 14 -6.17 17.99 -2.59
N MET A 15 -6.53 17.07 -1.69
CA MET A 15 -5.60 15.99 -1.29
C MET A 15 -5.25 15.08 -2.47
N LEU A 16 -6.21 14.73 -3.34
CA LEU A 16 -5.93 13.97 -4.56
C LEU A 16 -4.96 14.69 -5.49
N LEU A 17 -5.15 16.01 -5.67
CA LEU A 17 -4.25 16.82 -6.51
C LEU A 17 -2.86 16.94 -5.91
N VAL A 18 -2.75 17.10 -4.59
CA VAL A 18 -1.45 17.15 -3.89
C VAL A 18 -0.72 15.81 -4.02
N LEU A 19 -1.44 14.69 -3.82
CA LEU A 19 -0.86 13.34 -3.99
C LEU A 19 -0.31 13.16 -5.42
N ALA A 20 -1.11 13.49 -6.44
CA ALA A 20 -0.67 13.38 -7.82
C ALA A 20 0.51 14.31 -8.12
N ALA A 21 0.45 15.58 -7.69
CA ALA A 21 1.54 16.54 -7.91
C ALA A 21 2.85 16.09 -7.23
N ALA A 22 2.78 15.52 -6.04
CA ALA A 22 3.95 15.05 -5.31
C ALA A 22 4.72 13.97 -6.08
N THR A 23 4.03 13.05 -6.77
CA THR A 23 4.70 12.02 -7.58
C THR A 23 5.42 12.60 -8.81
N PHE A 24 4.89 13.65 -9.42
CA PHE A 24 5.61 14.36 -10.50
C PHE A 24 6.78 15.18 -9.95
N ILE A 25 6.64 15.79 -8.77
CA ILE A 25 7.75 16.49 -8.10
C ILE A 25 8.86 15.50 -7.77
N GLU A 26 8.53 14.30 -7.32
CA GLU A 26 9.50 13.22 -7.09
C GLU A 26 10.28 12.88 -8.36
N TYR A 27 9.59 12.74 -9.47
CA TYR A 27 10.22 12.44 -10.76
C TYR A 27 11.21 13.53 -11.21
N PHE A 28 10.85 14.82 -11.06
CA PHE A 28 11.70 15.92 -11.53
C PHE A 28 12.76 16.37 -10.51
N HIS A 29 12.51 16.19 -9.21
CA HIS A 29 13.32 16.78 -8.14
C HIS A 29 13.82 15.76 -7.11
N GLY A 30 13.50 14.46 -7.30
CA GLY A 30 13.92 13.36 -6.43
C GLY A 30 13.03 13.14 -5.21
N THR A 31 13.28 12.02 -4.54
CA THR A 31 12.48 11.53 -3.40
C THR A 31 12.47 12.49 -2.22
N SER A 32 13.57 13.20 -1.97
CA SER A 32 13.68 14.20 -0.87
C SER A 32 12.70 15.36 -1.05
N ALA A 33 12.47 15.82 -2.29
CA ALA A 33 11.52 16.90 -2.57
C ALA A 33 10.06 16.44 -2.32
N ALA A 34 9.72 15.21 -2.70
CA ALA A 34 8.40 14.62 -2.42
C ALA A 34 8.21 14.40 -0.91
N ALA A 35 9.22 13.92 -0.20
CA ALA A 35 9.19 13.75 1.25
C ALA A 35 8.86 15.05 1.98
N CYS A 36 9.42 16.19 1.54
CA CYS A 36 9.07 17.51 2.09
C CYS A 36 7.57 17.83 1.97
N ILE A 37 6.89 17.35 0.90
CA ILE A 37 5.45 17.55 0.74
C ILE A 37 4.68 16.64 1.68
N TYR A 38 5.02 15.35 1.75
CA TYR A 38 4.32 14.37 2.57
C TYR A 38 4.48 14.64 4.07
N HIS A 39 5.62 15.19 4.50
CA HIS A 39 5.90 15.57 5.90
C HIS A 39 5.43 17.00 6.22
N HIS A 40 4.93 17.74 5.23
CA HIS A 40 4.52 19.12 5.46
C HIS A 40 3.25 19.21 6.32
N VAL A 41 3.23 20.17 7.25
CA VAL A 41 2.11 20.33 8.20
C VAL A 41 0.75 20.48 7.51
N PHE A 42 0.67 21.12 6.36
CA PHE A 42 -0.60 21.27 5.63
C PHE A 42 -1.10 19.96 5.02
N PHE A 43 -0.19 19.06 4.60
CA PHE A 43 -0.56 17.73 4.12
C PHE A 43 -1.14 16.88 5.26
N ILE A 44 -0.45 16.86 6.41
CA ILE A 44 -0.90 16.14 7.62
C ILE A 44 -2.23 16.72 8.13
N ALA A 45 -2.35 18.05 8.18
CA ALA A 45 -3.58 18.73 8.58
C ALA A 45 -4.75 18.42 7.63
N GLY A 46 -4.51 18.30 6.31
CA GLY A 46 -5.52 17.90 5.33
C GLY A 46 -6.12 16.53 5.64
N TRP A 47 -5.29 15.52 5.93
CA TRP A 47 -5.76 14.20 6.37
C TRP A 47 -6.46 14.26 7.72
N GLY A 48 -5.93 15.04 8.68
CA GLY A 48 -6.56 15.27 9.98
C GLY A 48 -7.95 15.87 9.86
N ILE A 49 -8.13 16.87 9.01
CA ILE A 49 -9.46 17.49 8.72
C ILE A 49 -10.40 16.45 8.14
N LEU A 50 -9.98 15.64 7.17
CA LEU A 50 -10.80 14.56 6.60
C LEU A 50 -11.20 13.53 7.66
N ALA A 51 -10.29 13.14 8.55
CA ALA A 51 -10.56 12.22 9.65
C ALA A 51 -11.60 12.79 10.63
N LEU A 52 -11.43 14.03 11.08
CA LEU A 52 -12.33 14.70 12.00
C LEU A 52 -13.72 14.91 11.39
N LEU A 53 -13.79 15.34 10.12
CA LEU A 53 -15.05 15.50 9.42
C LEU A 53 -15.76 14.15 9.21
N THR A 54 -14.99 13.07 8.97
CA THR A 54 -15.53 11.71 8.87
C THR A 54 -16.14 11.28 10.20
N LEU A 55 -15.42 11.43 11.32
CA LEU A 55 -15.92 11.12 12.66
C LEU A 55 -17.19 11.93 12.99
N TRP A 56 -17.18 13.23 12.66
CA TRP A 56 -18.34 14.08 12.86
C TRP A 56 -19.57 13.61 12.07
N ILE A 57 -19.40 13.21 10.79
CA ILE A 57 -20.50 12.67 9.97
C ILE A 57 -21.01 11.35 10.54
N LEU A 58 -20.09 10.43 10.92
CA LEU A 58 -20.45 9.14 11.51
C LEU A 58 -21.31 9.33 12.77
N TYR A 59 -20.89 10.28 13.62
CA TYR A 59 -21.64 10.65 14.81
C TYR A 59 -23.00 11.28 14.46
N ARG A 60 -23.00 12.33 13.64
CA ARG A 60 -24.20 13.13 13.31
C ARG A 60 -25.28 12.33 12.61
N LEU A 61 -24.89 11.41 11.71
CA LEU A 61 -25.81 10.53 10.97
C LEU A 61 -26.11 9.22 11.71
N ARG A 62 -25.64 9.06 12.95
CA ARG A 62 -25.83 7.84 13.75
C ARG A 62 -25.46 6.57 12.96
N MET A 63 -24.30 6.60 12.27
CA MET A 63 -23.91 5.53 11.34
C MET A 63 -23.63 4.20 12.06
N TRP A 64 -23.41 4.19 13.39
CA TRP A 64 -23.33 2.96 14.20
C TRP A 64 -24.55 2.05 14.08
N LYS A 65 -25.73 2.59 13.67
CA LYS A 65 -26.90 1.76 13.34
C LYS A 65 -26.70 0.93 12.05
N ARG A 66 -25.67 1.22 11.27
CA ARG A 66 -25.27 0.50 10.05
C ARG A 66 -23.82 0.02 10.19
N MET A 67 -23.61 -0.99 11.03
CA MET A 67 -22.29 -1.42 11.51
C MET A 67 -21.24 -1.56 10.38
N SER A 68 -21.58 -2.20 9.27
CA SER A 68 -20.60 -2.38 8.16
C SER A 68 -20.11 -1.04 7.57
N VAL A 69 -21.01 -0.05 7.41
CA VAL A 69 -20.63 1.28 6.91
C VAL A 69 -19.84 2.05 7.96
N PHE A 70 -20.24 1.93 9.23
CA PHE A 70 -19.53 2.55 10.34
C PHE A 70 -18.09 2.02 10.45
N LEU A 71 -17.93 0.70 10.47
CA LEU A 71 -16.59 0.06 10.54
C LEU A 71 -15.71 0.45 9.34
N LEU A 72 -16.29 0.45 8.12
CA LEU A 72 -15.55 0.81 6.92
C LEU A 72 -14.98 2.23 6.99
N HIS A 73 -15.77 3.22 7.42
CA HIS A 73 -15.26 4.59 7.51
C HIS A 73 -14.38 4.82 8.74
N SER A 74 -14.70 4.16 9.87
CA SER A 74 -13.86 4.23 11.08
C SER A 74 -12.48 3.61 10.86
N SER A 75 -12.36 2.58 10.01
CA SER A 75 -11.07 1.97 9.71
C SER A 75 -10.09 2.94 9.05
N PHE A 76 -10.57 3.82 8.17
CA PHE A 76 -9.71 4.89 7.60
C PHE A 76 -9.18 5.84 8.67
N VAL A 77 -10.02 6.17 9.66
CA VAL A 77 -9.57 7.03 10.78
C VAL A 77 -8.52 6.30 11.62
N VAL A 78 -8.68 5.00 11.85
CA VAL A 78 -7.68 4.18 12.56
C VAL A 78 -6.38 4.09 11.76
N ILE A 79 -6.44 3.88 10.44
CA ILE A 79 -5.26 3.87 9.55
C ILE A 79 -4.53 5.22 9.63
N LEU A 80 -5.26 6.34 9.52
CA LEU A 80 -4.66 7.67 9.60
C LEU A 80 -4.07 7.96 10.99
N ALA A 81 -4.70 7.47 12.06
CA ALA A 81 -4.15 7.55 13.41
C ALA A 81 -2.85 6.75 13.54
N GLY A 82 -2.80 5.53 12.99
CA GLY A 82 -1.58 4.73 12.94
C GLY A 82 -0.47 5.42 12.15
N ALA A 83 -0.78 5.95 10.96
CA ALA A 83 0.18 6.71 10.16
C ALA A 83 0.71 7.97 10.89
N LEU A 84 -0.14 8.67 11.62
CA LEU A 84 0.28 9.80 12.44
C LEU A 84 1.20 9.36 13.59
N ILE A 85 0.92 8.24 14.24
CA ILE A 85 1.78 7.68 15.29
C ILE A 85 3.15 7.30 14.68
N THR A 86 3.18 6.60 13.54
CA THR A 86 4.43 6.30 12.82
C THR A 86 5.22 7.58 12.51
N PHE A 87 4.54 8.61 12.00
CA PHE A 87 5.17 9.91 11.70
C PHE A 87 5.79 10.58 12.94
N LEU A 88 5.13 10.47 14.10
CA LEU A 88 5.57 11.12 15.34
C LEU A 88 6.62 10.31 16.12
N THR A 89 6.63 8.99 15.99
CA THR A 89 7.43 8.10 16.85
C THR A 89 8.35 7.15 16.10
N GLY A 90 8.16 7.03 14.78
CA GLY A 90 8.96 6.17 13.94
C GLY A 90 10.33 6.76 13.65
N THR A 91 11.32 5.89 13.48
CA THR A 91 12.68 6.26 13.07
C THR A 91 13.17 5.26 12.04
N THR A 92 13.79 5.75 10.97
CA THR A 92 14.37 4.91 9.90
C THR A 92 15.80 5.32 9.63
N GLY A 93 16.65 4.36 9.27
CA GLY A 93 18.06 4.62 8.97
C GLY A 93 18.76 3.42 8.37
N ASP A 94 20.07 3.51 8.21
CA ASP A 94 20.91 2.46 7.67
C ASP A 94 22.10 2.14 8.59
N ILE A 95 22.47 0.86 8.56
CA ILE A 95 23.69 0.32 9.15
C ILE A 95 24.57 -0.24 8.02
N HIS A 96 25.84 0.16 7.97
CA HIS A 96 26.83 -0.50 7.14
C HIS A 96 27.72 -1.38 8.00
N LEU A 97 27.88 -2.65 7.61
CA LEU A 97 28.70 -3.64 8.29
C LEU A 97 29.61 -4.36 7.31
N ARG A 98 30.87 -4.49 7.66
CA ARG A 98 31.82 -5.44 7.01
C ARG A 98 31.77 -6.78 7.74
N ILE A 99 32.03 -7.86 7.02
CA ILE A 99 32.10 -9.21 7.62
C ILE A 99 33.10 -9.21 8.77
N GLY A 100 32.70 -9.76 9.91
CA GLY A 100 33.47 -9.80 11.16
C GLY A 100 33.50 -8.50 11.94
N THR A 101 32.77 -7.46 11.52
CA THR A 101 32.64 -6.20 12.27
C THR A 101 31.28 -6.11 12.98
N SER A 102 31.23 -5.29 14.03
CA SER A 102 30.01 -5.05 14.77
C SER A 102 29.78 -3.58 15.03
N THR A 103 28.52 -3.18 15.10
CA THR A 103 28.11 -1.82 15.52
C THR A 103 26.84 -1.87 16.37
N PHE A 104 26.58 -0.78 17.08
CA PHE A 104 25.33 -0.49 17.76
C PHE A 104 24.78 0.87 17.35
N GLN A 105 25.28 1.43 16.23
CA GLN A 105 24.91 2.72 15.72
C GLN A 105 24.34 2.60 14.31
N PHE A 106 23.40 3.47 13.98
CA PHE A 106 22.85 3.61 12.63
C PHE A 106 22.73 5.10 12.28
N VAL A 107 22.72 5.42 11.00
CA VAL A 107 22.53 6.78 10.50
C VAL A 107 21.05 6.97 10.17
N GLU A 108 20.40 7.88 10.85
CA GLU A 108 18.99 8.21 10.63
C GLU A 108 18.80 8.96 9.31
N HIS A 109 17.79 8.57 8.52
CA HIS A 109 17.56 9.13 7.19
C HIS A 109 17.10 10.59 7.19
N GLU A 110 16.28 11.00 8.18
CA GLU A 110 15.72 12.36 8.19
C GLU A 110 16.72 13.41 8.68
N THR A 111 17.46 13.09 9.70
CA THR A 111 18.37 14.05 10.36
C THR A 111 19.83 13.90 9.95
N ASN A 112 20.20 12.76 9.32
CA ASN A 112 21.58 12.32 9.09
C ASN A 112 22.41 12.23 10.40
N LEU A 113 21.75 12.14 11.55
CA LEU A 113 22.42 11.98 12.83
C LEU A 113 22.65 10.50 13.14
N VAL A 114 23.74 10.24 13.89
CA VAL A 114 24.01 8.90 14.39
C VAL A 114 23.13 8.62 15.60
N GLN A 115 22.32 7.58 15.49
CA GLN A 115 21.46 7.05 16.54
C GLN A 115 22.03 5.73 17.09
N THR A 116 21.58 5.31 18.26
CA THR A 116 22.04 4.08 18.89
C THR A 116 20.94 3.04 19.02
N LEU A 117 21.29 1.79 18.76
CA LEU A 117 20.45 0.63 19.02
C LEU A 117 20.60 0.17 20.49
N PRO A 118 19.59 -0.47 21.08
CA PRO A 118 19.68 -1.08 22.41
C PRO A 118 20.45 -2.42 22.40
N PHE A 119 21.02 -2.79 21.26
CA PHE A 119 21.78 -4.02 21.04
C PHE A 119 22.91 -3.79 20.04
N ARG A 120 23.90 -4.69 20.07
CA ARG A 120 24.98 -4.75 19.08
C ARG A 120 24.59 -5.67 17.94
N VAL A 121 24.89 -5.28 16.71
CA VAL A 121 24.73 -6.08 15.51
C VAL A 121 26.12 -6.41 14.98
N GLU A 122 26.41 -7.67 14.75
CA GLU A 122 27.64 -8.18 14.16
C GLU A 122 27.29 -8.94 12.87
N LEU A 123 28.02 -8.70 11.79
CA LEU A 123 27.86 -9.41 10.54
C LEU A 123 28.82 -10.61 10.51
N ASP A 124 28.30 -11.82 10.66
CA ASP A 124 29.09 -13.04 10.62
C ASP A 124 29.50 -13.38 9.17
N THR A 125 28.52 -13.38 8.23
CA THR A 125 28.77 -13.64 6.80
C THR A 125 27.76 -12.92 5.92
N PHE A 126 28.17 -12.63 4.69
CA PHE A 126 27.26 -12.22 3.61
C PHE A 126 27.39 -13.23 2.46
N ARG A 127 26.27 -13.66 1.88
CA ARG A 127 26.26 -14.59 0.76
C ARG A 127 25.13 -14.25 -0.22
N VAL A 128 25.39 -14.56 -1.49
CA VAL A 128 24.36 -14.51 -2.53
C VAL A 128 23.98 -15.96 -2.87
N GLU A 129 22.70 -16.26 -2.74
CA GLU A 129 22.14 -17.54 -3.16
C GLU A 129 21.70 -17.43 -4.62
N HIS A 130 21.84 -18.53 -5.37
CA HIS A 130 21.50 -18.58 -6.79
C HIS A 130 20.42 -19.62 -7.05
N TYR A 131 19.65 -19.44 -8.11
CA TYR A 131 18.75 -20.48 -8.59
C TYR A 131 19.56 -21.71 -9.06
N PRO A 132 19.05 -22.94 -8.85
CA PRO A 132 19.75 -24.15 -9.27
C PRO A 132 20.20 -24.08 -10.72
N ASP A 133 21.48 -24.44 -10.96
CA ASP A 133 22.11 -24.48 -12.28
C ASP A 133 22.14 -23.15 -13.04
N THR A 134 22.09 -22.01 -12.32
CA THR A 134 22.13 -20.65 -12.91
C THR A 134 23.04 -19.72 -12.12
N GLU A 135 23.47 -18.61 -12.76
CA GLU A 135 24.13 -17.47 -12.11
C GLU A 135 23.13 -16.38 -11.65
N ILE A 136 21.83 -16.65 -11.73
CA ILE A 136 20.80 -15.68 -11.38
C ILE A 136 20.59 -15.69 -9.87
N PRO A 137 20.75 -14.55 -9.16
CA PRO A 137 20.55 -14.47 -7.73
C PRO A 137 19.11 -14.81 -7.34
N SER A 138 18.96 -15.69 -6.36
CA SER A 138 17.66 -16.05 -5.75
C SER A 138 17.43 -15.39 -4.40
N ASP A 139 18.52 -15.01 -3.69
CA ASP A 139 18.44 -14.22 -2.45
C ASP A 139 19.80 -13.57 -2.12
N TYR A 140 19.76 -12.52 -1.27
CA TYR A 140 20.92 -11.85 -0.69
C TYR A 140 20.81 -11.96 0.82
N VAL A 141 21.72 -12.72 1.43
CA VAL A 141 21.58 -13.15 2.82
C VAL A 141 22.74 -12.63 3.68
N SER A 142 22.39 -11.85 4.68
CA SER A 142 23.30 -11.40 5.75
C SER A 142 23.05 -12.22 7.01
N SER A 143 24.00 -13.07 7.39
CA SER A 143 23.97 -13.79 8.67
C SER A 143 24.49 -12.86 9.76
N VAL A 144 23.63 -12.51 10.70
CA VAL A 144 23.94 -11.55 11.76
C VAL A 144 23.77 -12.16 13.14
N ARG A 145 24.58 -11.66 14.07
CA ARG A 145 24.44 -11.91 15.50
C ARG A 145 24.10 -10.61 16.21
N CYS A 146 22.94 -10.57 16.89
CA CYS A 146 22.52 -9.43 17.67
C CYS A 146 22.63 -9.77 19.16
N THR A 147 23.24 -8.86 19.96
CA THR A 147 23.44 -9.04 21.41
C THR A 147 22.87 -7.85 22.16
N SER A 148 21.92 -8.10 23.03
CA SER A 148 21.27 -7.10 23.88
C SER A 148 22.21 -6.54 24.94
N PHE A 149 22.15 -5.22 25.19
CA PHE A 149 22.88 -4.60 26.28
C PHE A 149 22.17 -4.73 27.63
N ALA A 150 20.85 -5.01 27.64
CA ALA A 150 20.07 -5.06 28.86
C ALA A 150 20.27 -6.36 29.64
N ASP A 151 20.28 -7.51 28.96
CA ASP A 151 20.28 -8.84 29.55
C ASP A 151 21.32 -9.78 28.94
N SER A 152 22.18 -9.27 28.04
CA SER A 152 23.18 -10.07 27.31
C SER A 152 22.59 -11.22 26.50
N SER A 153 21.27 -11.24 26.29
CA SER A 153 20.64 -12.20 25.37
C SER A 153 21.18 -12.00 23.94
N SER A 154 21.33 -13.08 23.20
CA SER A 154 21.79 -13.02 21.82
C SER A 154 20.90 -13.83 20.91
N ILE A 155 20.69 -13.33 19.70
CA ILE A 155 20.03 -14.03 18.60
C ILE A 155 20.96 -14.07 17.41
N GLN A 156 21.06 -15.21 16.76
CA GLN A 156 21.74 -15.37 15.46
C GLN A 156 20.68 -15.72 14.43
N THR A 157 20.66 -14.98 13.33
CA THR A 157 19.63 -15.11 12.29
C THR A 157 20.15 -14.64 10.96
N ASP A 158 19.50 -15.11 9.90
CA ASP A 158 19.72 -14.66 8.54
C ASP A 158 18.72 -13.54 8.22
N ILE A 159 19.20 -12.41 7.73
CA ILE A 159 18.40 -11.31 7.18
C ILE A 159 18.51 -11.37 5.66
N SER A 160 17.37 -11.40 4.96
CA SER A 160 17.34 -11.43 3.50
C SER A 160 16.17 -10.62 2.94
N MET A 161 16.03 -10.60 1.60
CA MET A 161 15.05 -9.75 0.90
C MET A 161 13.59 -9.93 1.37
N ASN A 162 13.20 -11.12 1.86
CA ASN A 162 11.85 -11.39 2.36
C ASN A 162 11.86 -11.95 3.80
N ASN A 163 12.99 -11.82 4.50
CA ASN A 163 13.16 -12.28 5.86
C ASN A 163 13.83 -11.20 6.71
N VAL A 164 13.01 -10.39 7.38
CA VAL A 164 13.47 -9.32 8.26
C VAL A 164 13.67 -9.80 9.67
N LEU A 165 14.66 -9.27 10.38
CA LEU A 165 14.79 -9.44 11.82
C LEU A 165 13.88 -8.42 12.52
N ASP A 166 12.97 -8.90 13.39
CA ASP A 166 12.17 -8.08 14.29
C ASP A 166 12.63 -8.38 15.73
N TRP A 167 13.35 -7.44 16.35
CA TRP A 167 13.90 -7.63 17.68
C TRP A 167 13.95 -6.33 18.49
N GLN A 168 13.48 -6.38 19.72
CA GLN A 168 13.39 -5.25 20.63
C GLN A 168 12.68 -4.01 20.04
N GLY A 169 11.70 -4.23 19.16
CA GLY A 169 10.95 -3.16 18.49
C GLY A 169 11.64 -2.56 17.26
N TYR A 170 12.86 -2.99 16.95
CA TYR A 170 13.57 -2.63 15.74
C TYR A 170 13.42 -3.70 14.68
N ARG A 171 13.25 -3.28 13.43
CA ARG A 171 13.28 -4.14 12.25
C ARG A 171 14.55 -3.87 11.47
N LEU A 172 15.32 -4.95 11.22
CA LEU A 172 16.48 -4.91 10.32
C LEU A 172 16.16 -5.69 9.06
N TYR A 173 16.43 -5.10 7.90
CA TYR A 173 16.15 -5.70 6.60
C TYR A 173 17.31 -5.46 5.63
N GLN A 174 17.46 -6.37 4.65
CA GLN A 174 18.52 -6.27 3.64
C GLN A 174 18.22 -5.07 2.71
N SER A 175 19.11 -4.10 2.67
CA SER A 175 18.97 -2.89 1.84
C SER A 175 19.90 -2.94 0.63
N SER A 176 21.19 -3.20 0.83
CA SER A 176 22.20 -3.26 -0.20
C SER A 176 23.39 -4.09 0.26
N TYR A 177 24.44 -4.19 -0.53
CA TYR A 177 25.69 -4.87 -0.21
C TYR A 177 26.87 -4.18 -0.90
N ASP A 178 28.09 -4.47 -0.45
CA ASP A 178 29.30 -3.93 -1.03
C ASP A 178 29.69 -4.69 -2.32
N ASP A 179 30.24 -3.98 -3.31
CA ASP A 179 30.62 -4.54 -4.61
C ASP A 179 31.65 -5.69 -4.49
N ASP A 180 32.47 -5.68 -3.43
CA ASP A 180 33.46 -6.72 -3.15
C ASP A 180 32.89 -7.89 -2.33
N TRP A 181 31.57 -7.90 -2.06
CA TRP A 181 30.82 -8.90 -1.29
C TRP A 181 31.34 -9.05 0.16
N GLY A 182 32.16 -8.12 0.61
CA GLY A 182 32.77 -8.12 1.94
C GLY A 182 31.95 -7.38 3.00
N GLY A 183 30.78 -6.85 2.65
CA GLY A 183 29.93 -6.11 3.57
C GLY A 183 28.47 -6.03 3.13
N SER A 184 27.64 -5.59 4.04
CA SER A 184 26.19 -5.47 3.86
C SER A 184 25.67 -4.16 4.42
N TRP A 185 24.66 -3.64 3.76
CA TRP A 185 23.86 -2.52 4.24
C TRP A 185 22.52 -3.04 4.75
N LEU A 186 22.23 -2.79 6.01
CA LEU A 186 20.98 -3.16 6.64
C LEU A 186 20.17 -1.91 6.92
N GLY A 187 18.96 -1.87 6.38
CA GLY A 187 18.00 -0.85 6.75
C GLY A 187 17.46 -1.09 8.16
N VAL A 188 17.23 -0.01 8.89
CA VAL A 188 16.67 0.01 10.25
C VAL A 188 15.33 0.70 10.22
N ASN A 189 14.32 0.07 10.80
CA ASN A 189 13.04 0.70 11.06
C ASN A 189 12.62 0.45 12.51
N TYR A 190 12.30 1.53 13.22
CA TYR A 190 11.73 1.50 14.55
C TYR A 190 10.36 2.15 14.51
N ASP A 191 9.30 1.35 14.67
CA ASP A 191 7.90 1.82 14.74
C ASP A 191 7.11 0.93 15.70
N PRO A 192 7.22 1.18 17.01
CA PRO A 192 6.67 0.27 18.02
C PRO A 192 5.15 0.22 18.04
N TRP A 193 4.46 1.28 17.60
CA TRP A 193 3.01 1.41 17.77
C TRP A 193 2.26 1.70 16.47
N GLY A 194 2.83 2.52 15.58
CA GLY A 194 2.13 3.02 14.40
C GLY A 194 1.76 1.91 13.43
N THR A 195 2.69 1.00 13.13
CA THR A 195 2.44 -0.18 12.29
C THR A 195 1.32 -1.05 12.86
N THR A 196 1.31 -1.31 14.17
CA THR A 196 0.28 -2.14 14.82
C THR A 196 -1.10 -1.50 14.71
N VAL A 197 -1.22 -0.19 14.96
CA VAL A 197 -2.49 0.54 14.84
C VAL A 197 -2.97 0.58 13.40
N THR A 198 -2.06 0.80 12.44
CA THR A 198 -2.37 0.79 11.00
C THR A 198 -2.88 -0.58 10.56
N TYR A 199 -2.25 -1.67 10.99
CA TYR A 199 -2.68 -3.03 10.66
C TYR A 199 -4.04 -3.38 11.26
N LEU A 200 -4.34 -2.91 12.48
CA LEU A 200 -5.69 -3.00 13.04
C LEU A 200 -6.70 -2.30 12.14
N GLY A 201 -6.37 -1.11 11.61
CA GLY A 201 -7.18 -0.40 10.64
C GLY A 201 -7.40 -1.21 9.35
N TYR A 202 -6.34 -1.83 8.78
CA TYR A 202 -6.43 -2.70 7.61
C TYR A 202 -7.33 -3.92 7.87
N LEU A 203 -7.20 -4.55 9.03
CA LEU A 203 -8.03 -5.69 9.41
C LEU A 203 -9.51 -5.30 9.48
N ILE A 204 -9.84 -4.19 10.17
CA ILE A 204 -11.22 -3.68 10.27
C ILE A 204 -11.76 -3.35 8.87
N LEU A 205 -10.96 -2.72 8.02
CA LEU A 205 -11.34 -2.37 6.65
C LEU A 205 -11.61 -3.61 5.81
N GLY A 206 -10.70 -4.59 5.82
CA GLY A 206 -10.85 -5.85 5.11
C GLY A 206 -12.12 -6.62 5.54
N ILE A 207 -12.33 -6.77 6.85
CA ILE A 207 -13.54 -7.43 7.39
C ILE A 207 -14.81 -6.69 6.96
N SER A 208 -14.82 -5.35 7.03
CA SER A 208 -16.00 -4.57 6.65
C SER A 208 -16.30 -4.64 5.15
N MET A 209 -15.26 -4.62 4.29
CA MET A 209 -15.39 -4.79 2.85
C MET A 209 -15.92 -6.18 2.48
N MET A 210 -15.36 -7.23 3.08
CA MET A 210 -15.84 -8.60 2.88
C MET A 210 -17.29 -8.77 3.38
N ALA A 211 -17.64 -8.18 4.52
CA ALA A 211 -19.01 -8.20 5.02
C ALA A 211 -20.01 -7.56 4.04
N PHE A 212 -19.62 -6.52 3.29
CA PHE A 212 -20.46 -5.96 2.23
C PHE A 212 -20.67 -6.94 1.07
N MET A 213 -19.62 -7.65 0.64
CA MET A 213 -19.72 -8.65 -0.41
C MET A 213 -20.67 -9.80 -0.03
N PHE A 214 -20.47 -10.37 1.17
CA PHE A 214 -21.28 -11.50 1.64
C PHE A 214 -22.71 -11.12 2.00
N LYS A 215 -22.97 -9.90 2.49
CA LYS A 215 -24.32 -9.45 2.82
C LYS A 215 -25.26 -9.50 1.64
N LYS A 216 -24.79 -9.34 0.42
CA LYS A 216 -25.58 -9.44 -0.81
C LYS A 216 -25.82 -10.88 -1.25
N ARG A 217 -25.19 -11.89 -0.64
CA ARG A 217 -25.25 -13.32 -0.99
C ARG A 217 -25.16 -13.56 -2.50
N ASN A 218 -24.32 -12.78 -3.18
CA ASN A 218 -24.23 -12.82 -4.62
C ASN A 218 -23.18 -13.86 -5.03
N VAL A 219 -23.64 -14.92 -5.70
CA VAL A 219 -22.78 -16.01 -6.19
C VAL A 219 -21.64 -15.47 -7.06
N VAL A 220 -21.89 -14.43 -7.87
CA VAL A 220 -20.86 -13.83 -8.75
C VAL A 220 -19.70 -13.29 -7.94
N TYR A 221 -19.95 -12.64 -6.79
CA TYR A 221 -18.87 -12.11 -5.93
C TYR A 221 -18.04 -13.23 -5.28
N ILE A 222 -18.71 -14.32 -4.88
CA ILE A 222 -18.04 -15.50 -4.34
C ILE A 222 -17.18 -16.18 -5.41
N LEU A 223 -17.70 -16.31 -6.63
CA LEU A 223 -16.97 -16.86 -7.77
C LEU A 223 -15.76 -15.99 -8.13
N LEU A 224 -15.92 -14.66 -8.18
CA LEU A 224 -14.82 -13.74 -8.43
C LEU A 224 -13.71 -13.87 -7.37
N LEU A 225 -14.08 -13.99 -6.10
CA LEU A 225 -13.12 -14.24 -5.02
C LEU A 225 -12.41 -15.57 -5.21
N GLY A 226 -13.16 -16.64 -5.51
CA GLY A 226 -12.59 -17.98 -5.77
C GLY A 226 -11.62 -17.97 -6.95
N ILE A 227 -11.98 -17.30 -8.05
CA ILE A 227 -11.12 -17.13 -9.22
C ILE A 227 -9.85 -16.35 -8.85
N THR A 228 -9.96 -15.27 -8.07
CA THR A 228 -8.81 -14.48 -7.65
C THR A 228 -7.84 -15.31 -6.81
N LEU A 229 -8.35 -16.09 -5.86
CA LEU A 229 -7.54 -16.99 -5.04
C LEU A 229 -6.90 -18.12 -5.87
N LEU A 230 -7.61 -18.63 -6.87
CA LEU A 230 -7.07 -19.61 -7.81
C LEU A 230 -5.93 -19.01 -8.64
N ILE A 231 -6.08 -17.78 -9.14
CA ILE A 231 -5.02 -17.08 -9.87
C ILE A 231 -3.78 -16.89 -8.95
N ALA A 232 -3.98 -16.49 -7.70
CA ALA A 232 -2.89 -16.35 -6.74
C ALA A 232 -2.16 -17.68 -6.49
N TYR A 233 -2.90 -18.75 -6.34
CA TYR A 233 -2.33 -20.10 -6.19
C TYR A 233 -1.53 -20.54 -7.43
N LEU A 234 -2.07 -20.35 -8.64
CA LEU A 234 -1.39 -20.68 -9.89
C LEU A 234 -0.14 -19.81 -10.11
N TYR A 235 -0.21 -18.53 -9.74
CA TYR A 235 0.95 -17.64 -9.76
C TYR A 235 2.07 -18.20 -8.88
N GLN A 236 1.75 -18.58 -7.63
CA GLN A 236 2.74 -19.13 -6.70
C GLN A 236 3.38 -20.42 -7.22
N MET A 237 2.60 -21.31 -7.82
CA MET A 237 3.13 -22.55 -8.41
C MET A 237 4.07 -22.30 -9.60
N ASN A 238 3.84 -21.24 -10.37
CA ASN A 238 4.67 -20.89 -11.52
C ASN A 238 5.89 -20.06 -11.11
N ALA A 239 5.78 -19.23 -10.09
CA ALA A 239 6.90 -18.46 -9.54
C ALA A 239 8.08 -19.36 -9.08
N GLN A 240 7.77 -20.57 -8.63
CA GLN A 240 8.78 -21.56 -8.26
C GLN A 240 9.55 -22.18 -9.47
N LYS A 241 9.04 -21.98 -10.70
CA LYS A 241 9.60 -22.57 -11.92
C LYS A 241 10.42 -21.58 -12.75
N SER A 242 10.34 -20.32 -12.47
CA SER A 242 11.00 -19.25 -13.22
C SER A 242 11.89 -18.45 -12.29
N PRO A 243 13.14 -18.13 -12.67
CA PRO A 243 13.98 -17.27 -11.86
C PRO A 243 13.36 -15.86 -11.79
N LEU A 244 12.97 -15.44 -10.59
CA LEU A 244 12.46 -14.11 -10.29
C LEU A 244 13.54 -13.31 -9.54
N LEU A 245 13.47 -11.99 -9.60
CA LEU A 245 14.26 -11.16 -8.70
C LEU A 245 13.92 -11.55 -7.24
N PRO A 246 14.89 -11.59 -6.33
CA PRO A 246 14.69 -12.08 -4.96
C PRO A 246 13.50 -11.47 -4.25
N VAL A 247 13.31 -10.16 -4.38
CA VAL A 247 12.19 -9.42 -3.78
C VAL A 247 10.82 -9.88 -4.29
N LEU A 248 10.75 -10.43 -5.52
CA LEU A 248 9.51 -10.88 -6.16
C LEU A 248 9.11 -12.32 -5.80
N SER A 249 9.94 -13.05 -5.06
CA SER A 249 9.70 -14.45 -4.74
C SER A 249 8.72 -14.68 -3.58
N SER A 250 8.15 -13.61 -3.00
CA SER A 250 7.23 -13.69 -1.87
C SER A 250 5.83 -14.20 -2.24
N PRO A 251 5.25 -15.16 -1.49
CA PRO A 251 3.86 -15.60 -1.65
C PRO A 251 2.83 -14.45 -1.52
N LEU A 252 3.09 -13.49 -0.65
CA LEU A 252 2.21 -12.32 -0.45
C LEU A 252 2.15 -11.45 -1.69
N LEU A 253 3.25 -11.32 -2.44
CA LEU A 253 3.26 -10.61 -3.70
C LEU A 253 2.31 -11.24 -4.72
N GLY A 254 2.29 -12.57 -4.82
CA GLY A 254 1.37 -13.29 -5.72
C GLY A 254 -0.10 -12.99 -5.37
N VAL A 255 -0.44 -12.97 -4.09
CA VAL A 255 -1.78 -12.60 -3.63
C VAL A 255 -2.08 -11.13 -3.95
N HIS A 256 -1.18 -10.21 -3.61
CA HIS A 256 -1.30 -8.78 -3.92
C HIS A 256 -1.60 -8.54 -5.41
N VAL A 257 -0.73 -9.04 -6.28
CA VAL A 257 -0.83 -8.85 -7.73
C VAL A 257 -2.15 -9.44 -8.27
N SER A 258 -2.56 -10.61 -7.79
CA SER A 258 -3.80 -11.25 -8.24
C SER A 258 -5.04 -10.41 -7.92
N PHE A 259 -5.14 -9.87 -6.71
CA PHE A 259 -6.24 -8.98 -6.32
C PHE A 259 -6.23 -7.67 -7.14
N ILE A 260 -5.06 -7.07 -7.33
CA ILE A 260 -4.91 -5.83 -8.13
C ILE A 260 -5.31 -6.06 -9.59
N MET A 261 -4.82 -7.14 -10.22
CA MET A 261 -5.11 -7.41 -11.64
C MET A 261 -6.58 -7.70 -11.89
N VAL A 262 -7.25 -8.46 -11.01
CA VAL A 262 -8.70 -8.69 -11.13
C VAL A 262 -9.46 -7.38 -10.89
N ALA A 263 -9.06 -6.55 -9.93
CA ALA A 263 -9.65 -5.23 -9.72
C ALA A 263 -9.53 -4.36 -10.98
N TYR A 264 -8.35 -4.24 -11.56
CA TYR A 264 -8.11 -3.45 -12.78
C TYR A 264 -8.90 -3.98 -13.98
N THR A 265 -9.01 -5.29 -14.13
CA THR A 265 -9.85 -5.92 -15.17
C THR A 265 -11.32 -5.50 -15.03
N LEU A 266 -11.86 -5.56 -13.80
CA LEU A 266 -13.23 -5.13 -13.54
C LEU A 266 -13.43 -3.63 -13.80
N LEU A 267 -12.47 -2.77 -13.41
CA LEU A 267 -12.50 -1.34 -13.67
C LEU A 267 -12.41 -1.04 -15.17
N GLY A 268 -11.61 -1.79 -15.92
CA GLY A 268 -11.56 -1.72 -17.38
C GLY A 268 -12.90 -2.07 -18.04
N ILE A 269 -13.55 -3.16 -17.58
CA ILE A 269 -14.89 -3.55 -18.04
C ILE A 269 -15.91 -2.44 -17.74
N ILE A 270 -15.86 -1.83 -16.55
CA ILE A 270 -16.73 -0.71 -16.17
C ILE A 270 -16.52 0.49 -17.09
N SER A 271 -15.27 0.82 -17.43
CA SER A 271 -14.94 1.92 -18.35
C SER A 271 -15.49 1.64 -19.75
N LEU A 272 -15.26 0.43 -20.30
CA LEU A 272 -15.81 0.01 -21.60
C LEU A 272 -17.34 0.06 -21.60
N ASN A 273 -17.97 -0.42 -20.54
CA ASN A 273 -19.41 -0.34 -20.36
C ASN A 273 -19.91 1.11 -20.31
N GLY A 274 -19.09 2.01 -19.75
CA GLY A 274 -19.34 3.46 -19.79
C GLY A 274 -19.34 4.03 -21.21
N VAL A 275 -18.35 3.65 -22.04
CA VAL A 275 -18.29 4.05 -23.46
C VAL A 275 -19.54 3.56 -24.20
N ILE A 276 -19.89 2.27 -24.03
CA ILE A 276 -21.10 1.70 -24.64
C ILE A 276 -22.36 2.45 -24.20
N GLY A 277 -22.44 2.83 -22.90
CA GLY A 277 -23.56 3.58 -22.33
C GLY A 277 -23.76 4.95 -22.96
N LEU A 278 -22.69 5.65 -23.30
CA LEU A 278 -22.79 6.95 -23.98
C LEU A 278 -23.31 6.84 -25.42
N PHE A 279 -23.01 5.74 -26.12
CA PHE A 279 -23.51 5.51 -27.47
C PHE A 279 -24.92 4.91 -27.50
N LEU A 280 -25.31 4.12 -26.50
CA LEU A 280 -26.60 3.44 -26.42
C LEU A 280 -27.52 4.08 -25.38
N SER A 281 -27.96 5.30 -25.62
CA SER A 281 -28.77 6.10 -24.68
C SER A 281 -30.02 5.38 -24.16
N ARG A 282 -30.66 4.51 -24.98
CA ARG A 282 -31.83 3.71 -24.55
C ARG A 282 -31.49 2.64 -23.49
N LYS A 283 -30.21 2.29 -23.29
CA LYS A 283 -29.73 1.26 -22.35
C LYS A 283 -28.88 1.86 -21.22
N GLU A 284 -28.72 3.17 -21.19
CA GLU A 284 -27.82 3.91 -20.30
C GLU A 284 -28.02 3.56 -18.82
N GLU A 285 -29.25 3.53 -18.33
CA GLU A 285 -29.58 3.17 -16.95
C GLU A 285 -29.23 1.72 -16.62
N LYS A 286 -29.53 0.79 -17.55
CA LYS A 286 -29.21 -0.63 -17.35
C LYS A 286 -27.71 -0.85 -17.29
N LEU A 287 -26.96 -0.20 -18.18
CA LEU A 287 -25.50 -0.26 -18.21
C LEU A 287 -24.87 0.37 -16.96
N MET A 288 -25.42 1.49 -16.46
CA MET A 288 -25.02 2.04 -15.18
C MET A 288 -25.26 1.06 -14.02
N ALA A 289 -26.39 0.35 -14.01
CA ALA A 289 -26.68 -0.65 -12.98
C ALA A 289 -25.67 -1.82 -13.00
N ILE A 290 -25.27 -2.28 -14.19
CA ILE A 290 -24.21 -3.31 -14.36
C ILE A 290 -22.87 -2.76 -13.85
N SER A 291 -22.48 -1.55 -14.25
CA SER A 291 -21.24 -0.93 -13.78
C SER A 291 -21.20 -0.77 -12.26
N ARG A 292 -22.30 -0.36 -11.64
CA ARG A 292 -22.39 -0.26 -10.17
C ARG A 292 -22.31 -1.63 -9.49
N PHE A 293 -22.86 -2.67 -10.12
CA PHE A 293 -22.74 -4.03 -9.62
C PHE A 293 -21.28 -4.49 -9.61
N LEU A 294 -20.53 -4.27 -10.71
CA LEU A 294 -19.13 -4.63 -10.84
C LEU A 294 -18.19 -3.74 -10.00
N LEU A 295 -18.58 -2.49 -9.75
CA LEU A 295 -17.78 -1.54 -8.98
C LEU A 295 -17.55 -2.02 -7.53
N TYR A 296 -18.50 -2.75 -6.93
CA TYR A 296 -18.36 -3.27 -5.58
C TYR A 296 -17.16 -4.21 -5.45
N PRO A 297 -17.11 -5.36 -6.16
CA PRO A 297 -15.97 -6.26 -6.07
C PRO A 297 -14.67 -5.59 -6.55
N ALA A 298 -14.72 -4.72 -7.57
CA ALA A 298 -13.54 -4.03 -8.07
C ALA A 298 -12.85 -3.20 -6.98
N VAL A 299 -13.59 -2.36 -6.26
CA VAL A 299 -13.02 -1.51 -5.20
C VAL A 299 -12.64 -2.33 -3.97
N VAL A 300 -13.39 -3.38 -3.63
CA VAL A 300 -13.03 -4.29 -2.54
C VAL A 300 -11.71 -4.99 -2.85
N PHE A 301 -11.55 -5.53 -4.04
CA PHE A 301 -10.32 -6.24 -4.44
C PHE A 301 -9.13 -5.28 -4.55
N LEU A 302 -9.35 -4.06 -5.07
CA LEU A 302 -8.34 -3.02 -5.09
C LEU A 302 -7.85 -2.69 -3.66
N GLY A 303 -8.78 -2.47 -2.72
CA GLY A 303 -8.45 -2.20 -1.33
C GLY A 303 -7.70 -3.35 -0.66
N ILE A 304 -8.18 -4.59 -0.81
CA ILE A 304 -7.49 -5.78 -0.28
C ILE A 304 -6.10 -5.90 -0.90
N GLY A 305 -5.98 -5.71 -2.21
CA GLY A 305 -4.69 -5.74 -2.91
C GLY A 305 -3.71 -4.71 -2.35
N ILE A 306 -4.12 -3.44 -2.17
CA ILE A 306 -3.29 -2.38 -1.58
C ILE A 306 -2.79 -2.79 -0.19
N PHE A 307 -3.66 -3.32 0.69
CA PHE A 307 -3.26 -3.68 2.06
C PHE A 307 -2.36 -4.90 2.13
N VAL A 308 -2.63 -5.94 1.31
CA VAL A 308 -1.73 -7.10 1.19
C VAL A 308 -0.36 -6.63 0.67
N GLY A 309 -0.35 -5.70 -0.29
CA GLY A 309 0.88 -5.06 -0.77
C GLY A 309 1.63 -4.30 0.32
N ALA A 310 0.93 -3.56 1.17
CA ALA A 310 1.53 -2.86 2.31
C ALA A 310 2.15 -3.83 3.34
N VAL A 311 1.49 -4.96 3.61
CA VAL A 311 2.05 -6.01 4.49
C VAL A 311 3.29 -6.63 3.85
N TRP A 312 3.25 -6.93 2.54
CA TRP A 312 4.41 -7.43 1.81
C TRP A 312 5.57 -6.42 1.82
N ALA A 313 5.30 -5.14 1.57
CA ALA A 313 6.32 -4.08 1.64
C ALA A 313 6.99 -4.00 3.03
N SER A 314 6.21 -4.16 4.10
CA SER A 314 6.73 -4.21 5.46
C SER A 314 7.66 -5.41 5.73
N ILE A 315 7.43 -6.55 5.06
CA ILE A 315 8.27 -7.74 5.18
C ILE A 315 9.52 -7.61 4.30
N SER A 316 9.39 -7.03 3.09
CA SER A 316 10.49 -6.95 2.13
C SER A 316 11.39 -5.74 2.36
N TRP A 317 10.82 -4.60 2.77
CA TRP A 317 11.53 -3.30 2.90
C TRP A 317 11.42 -2.69 4.29
N GLY A 318 10.95 -3.46 5.29
CA GLY A 318 10.88 -3.04 6.68
C GLY A 318 9.80 -1.98 7.00
N ARG A 319 9.09 -1.43 6.03
CA ARG A 319 8.05 -0.40 6.22
C ARG A 319 6.83 -0.68 5.35
N TYR A 320 5.63 -0.49 5.90
CA TYR A 320 4.36 -0.81 5.25
C TYR A 320 3.91 0.24 4.22
N TRP A 321 4.48 1.46 4.25
CA TRP A 321 4.15 2.57 3.34
C TRP A 321 5.34 3.48 3.18
N ALA A 322 5.73 3.78 1.96
CA ALA A 322 6.91 4.58 1.63
C ALA A 322 6.58 5.85 0.83
N TRP A 323 5.32 6.11 0.52
CA TRP A 323 4.90 7.13 -0.43
C TRP A 323 5.47 6.95 -1.84
N ASP A 324 5.87 5.73 -2.19
CA ASP A 324 6.29 5.39 -3.54
C ASP A 324 5.22 5.78 -4.57
N PRO A 325 5.58 6.28 -5.76
CA PRO A 325 4.60 6.71 -6.78
C PRO A 325 3.52 5.66 -7.08
N LYS A 326 3.86 4.36 -7.05
CA LYS A 326 2.89 3.29 -7.31
C LYS A 326 1.87 3.12 -6.17
N GLU A 327 2.33 3.23 -4.92
CA GLU A 327 1.46 3.24 -3.74
C GLU A 327 0.50 4.44 -3.78
N VAL A 328 1.05 5.62 -4.09
CA VAL A 328 0.28 6.88 -4.16
C VAL A 328 -0.78 6.79 -5.26
N TRP A 329 -0.44 6.34 -6.47
CA TRP A 329 -1.41 6.22 -7.56
C TRP A 329 -2.44 5.11 -7.33
N ALA A 330 -2.07 4.02 -6.63
CA ALA A 330 -3.03 3.02 -6.18
C ALA A 330 -4.04 3.60 -5.18
N LEU A 331 -3.57 4.42 -4.22
CA LEU A 331 -4.44 5.16 -3.29
C LEU A 331 -5.34 6.15 -4.02
N ILE A 332 -4.81 6.95 -4.96
CA ILE A 332 -5.60 7.86 -5.80
C ILE A 332 -6.69 7.08 -6.55
N THR A 333 -6.35 5.95 -7.16
CA THR A 333 -7.32 5.10 -7.86
C THR A 333 -8.42 4.63 -6.92
N PHE A 334 -8.05 4.12 -5.75
CA PHE A 334 -9.00 3.69 -4.73
C PHE A 334 -9.94 4.83 -4.29
N MET A 335 -9.39 6.01 -4.04
CA MET A 335 -10.16 7.19 -3.67
C MET A 335 -11.11 7.63 -4.79
N VAL A 336 -10.64 7.74 -6.03
CA VAL A 336 -11.45 8.14 -7.18
C VAL A 336 -12.63 7.21 -7.37
N TYR A 337 -12.43 5.90 -7.43
CA TYR A 337 -13.55 4.96 -7.58
C TYR A 337 -14.43 4.87 -6.33
N GLY A 338 -13.86 5.04 -5.14
CA GLY A 338 -14.59 5.10 -3.86
C GLY A 338 -15.62 6.23 -3.80
N LEU A 339 -15.34 7.37 -4.44
CA LEU A 339 -16.26 8.52 -4.48
C LEU A 339 -17.59 8.18 -5.15
N ALA A 340 -17.58 7.31 -6.17
CA ALA A 340 -18.79 6.94 -6.91
C ALA A 340 -19.85 6.20 -6.08
N PHE A 341 -19.49 5.64 -4.92
CA PHE A 341 -20.47 5.05 -3.99
C PHE A 341 -21.31 6.10 -3.24
N HIS A 342 -20.94 7.36 -3.28
CA HIS A 342 -21.56 8.42 -2.50
C HIS A 342 -22.65 9.18 -3.27
N SER A 343 -23.41 8.50 -4.16
CA SER A 343 -24.48 9.11 -4.97
C SER A 343 -25.55 9.84 -4.15
N LYS A 344 -25.83 9.41 -2.90
CA LYS A 344 -26.72 10.12 -1.98
C LYS A 344 -26.17 11.46 -1.50
N SER A 345 -24.87 11.63 -1.46
CA SER A 345 -24.20 12.88 -1.09
C SER A 345 -23.91 13.74 -2.30
N PHE A 346 -23.64 13.13 -3.43
CA PHE A 346 -23.32 13.76 -4.71
C PHE A 346 -24.30 13.27 -5.79
N PRO A 347 -25.46 13.95 -5.94
CA PRO A 347 -26.56 13.53 -6.83
C PRO A 347 -26.14 13.36 -8.29
N SER A 348 -25.08 14.03 -8.74
CA SER A 348 -24.53 13.88 -10.10
C SER A 348 -24.23 12.42 -10.46
N PHE A 349 -23.77 11.62 -9.47
CA PHE A 349 -23.54 10.19 -9.70
C PHE A 349 -24.83 9.39 -9.92
N SER A 350 -26.01 9.95 -9.65
CA SER A 350 -27.30 9.31 -9.98
C SER A 350 -27.70 9.51 -11.45
N CYS A 351 -27.07 10.48 -12.15
CA CYS A 351 -27.28 10.69 -13.57
C CYS A 351 -26.44 9.67 -14.37
N PRO A 352 -27.04 8.83 -15.22
CA PRO A 352 -26.33 7.79 -15.95
C PRO A 352 -25.20 8.34 -16.82
N ARG A 353 -25.47 9.40 -17.56
CA ARG A 353 -24.48 10.03 -18.46
C ARG A 353 -23.26 10.54 -17.70
N PHE A 354 -23.47 11.24 -16.57
CA PHE A 354 -22.38 11.71 -15.71
C PHE A 354 -21.57 10.53 -15.16
N PHE A 355 -22.27 9.48 -14.68
CA PHE A 355 -21.62 8.30 -14.13
C PHE A 355 -20.73 7.61 -15.18
N HIS A 356 -21.21 7.43 -16.42
CA HIS A 356 -20.44 6.84 -17.50
C HIS A 356 -19.22 7.66 -17.87
N ILE A 357 -19.35 8.98 -18.02
CA ILE A 357 -18.22 9.88 -18.28
C ILE A 357 -17.18 9.77 -17.14
N TYR A 358 -17.65 9.79 -15.89
CA TYR A 358 -16.77 9.66 -14.74
C TYR A 358 -15.97 8.34 -14.76
N MET A 359 -16.60 7.20 -15.05
CA MET A 359 -15.92 5.90 -15.12
C MET A 359 -14.91 5.82 -16.27
N ILE A 360 -15.19 6.48 -17.40
CA ILE A 360 -14.25 6.59 -18.52
C ILE A 360 -13.03 7.42 -18.13
N VAL A 361 -13.23 8.53 -17.43
CA VAL A 361 -12.10 9.38 -16.98
C VAL A 361 -11.33 8.71 -15.86
N ALA A 362 -12.02 8.05 -14.93
CA ALA A 362 -11.41 7.37 -13.80
C ALA A 362 -10.41 6.27 -14.21
N ILE A 363 -10.57 5.63 -15.38
CA ILE A 363 -9.64 4.60 -15.85
C ILE A 363 -8.23 5.15 -16.06
N LEU A 364 -8.07 6.45 -16.29
CA LEU A 364 -6.76 7.08 -16.42
C LEU A 364 -5.91 6.93 -15.16
N THR A 365 -6.53 6.84 -13.98
CA THR A 365 -5.79 6.57 -12.73
C THR A 365 -5.23 5.15 -12.71
N VAL A 366 -5.96 4.16 -13.24
CA VAL A 366 -5.48 2.77 -13.40
C VAL A 366 -4.33 2.72 -14.40
N VAL A 367 -4.50 3.38 -15.56
CA VAL A 367 -3.46 3.47 -16.59
C VAL A 367 -2.20 4.12 -16.01
N MET A 368 -2.35 5.18 -15.22
CA MET A 368 -1.23 5.84 -14.58
C MET A 368 -0.55 4.93 -13.53
N THR A 369 -1.31 4.24 -12.70
CA THR A 369 -0.76 3.31 -11.70
C THR A 369 0.01 2.15 -12.35
N TYR A 370 -0.52 1.58 -13.42
CA TYR A 370 0.05 0.37 -14.03
C TYR A 370 1.13 0.67 -15.07
N LEU A 371 0.88 1.60 -15.99
CA LEU A 371 1.80 1.96 -17.08
C LEU A 371 2.59 3.22 -16.76
N GLY A 372 1.91 4.27 -16.29
CA GLY A 372 2.54 5.58 -16.09
C GLY A 372 3.67 5.54 -15.06
N VAL A 373 3.46 4.89 -13.94
CA VAL A 373 4.52 4.77 -12.92
C VAL A 373 5.69 3.94 -13.45
N ASN A 374 5.44 2.79 -14.09
CA ASN A 374 6.52 1.92 -14.56
C ASN A 374 7.39 2.57 -15.65
N HIS A 375 6.79 3.37 -16.53
CA HIS A 375 7.49 3.87 -17.71
C HIS A 375 7.84 5.38 -17.65
N LEU A 376 7.14 6.15 -16.79
CA LEU A 376 7.32 7.60 -16.72
C LEU A 376 7.91 8.06 -15.38
N LEU A 377 7.40 7.55 -14.25
CA LEU A 377 7.77 8.08 -12.92
C LEU A 377 8.88 7.28 -12.22
N GLY A 378 9.00 5.98 -12.49
CA GLY A 378 9.92 5.12 -11.75
C GLY A 378 9.45 4.86 -10.31
N GLY A 379 10.36 4.46 -9.43
CA GLY A 379 10.09 4.16 -8.01
C GLY A 379 10.57 2.77 -7.61
N MET A 380 10.43 2.43 -6.32
CA MET A 380 10.87 1.13 -5.78
C MET A 380 10.13 -0.08 -6.39
N HIS A 381 8.95 0.16 -6.97
CA HIS A 381 8.15 -0.88 -7.63
C HIS A 381 8.36 -0.94 -9.16
N SER A 382 9.29 -0.19 -9.74
CA SER A 382 9.60 -0.27 -11.18
C SER A 382 10.71 -1.29 -11.40
N TYR A 383 10.34 -2.47 -11.90
CA TYR A 383 11.23 -3.60 -12.22
C TYR A 383 11.42 -3.75 -13.73
N GLY A 384 11.53 -2.65 -14.45
CA GLY A 384 11.71 -2.63 -15.90
C GLY A 384 13.08 -2.17 -16.32
#